data_c957c519e1316b4adc897fce6959e2fa
#
_entry.id   c957c519e1316b4adc897fce6959e2fa
#
_cell.length_a   1.000
_cell.length_b   1.000
_cell.length_c   1.000
_cell.angle_alpha   90.00
_cell.angle_beta   90.00
_cell.angle_gamma   90.00
#
_symmetry.space_group_name_H-M   'P 1'
#
loop_
_entity.id
_entity.type
_entity.pdbx_description
1 polymer ?
#
loop_
_entity_poly.entity_id
_entity_poly.type
_entity_poly.pdbx_seq_one_letter_code
_entity_poly.pdbx_strand_id
1 'polypeptide(L)'
;MGDLTEGCYGFYDSQPHNVSLNLSQQYHLARKLIMKTVDTFLPYANKIVLSGVPANHGEMARSGKGQVVTSRLDNSDTMHLEICQEIMEQNPRYDKVSVSLPEGFHHTVDIKGLTVGFTHGHMHSGGRTRGKNNEVVARTNVW
;
A
#
# COMPACT_ATOMS: atom_id res chain seq x y z
N MET A 1 2.35 2.31 -4.09
CA MET A 1 2.88 1.11 -3.40
C MET A 1 1.71 0.37 -2.78
N GLY A 2 1.81 -0.93 -2.57
CA GLY A 2 0.84 -1.80 -1.91
C GLY A 2 1.47 -3.17 -1.71
N ASP A 3 0.93 -4.00 -0.80
CA ASP A 3 1.52 -5.25 -0.34
C ASP A 3 2.99 -5.10 0.12
N LEU A 4 3.24 -4.06 0.92
CA LEU A 4 4.57 -3.79 1.49
C LEU A 4 4.99 -4.84 2.52
N THR A 5 4.03 -5.58 3.03
CA THR A 5 4.22 -6.69 3.97
C THR A 5 3.42 -7.90 3.53
N GLU A 6 3.93 -9.09 3.79
CA GLU A 6 3.21 -10.34 3.55
C GLU A 6 2.17 -10.63 4.64
N GLY A 7 2.36 -10.06 5.83
CA GLY A 7 1.63 -10.49 7.01
C GLY A 7 2.19 -11.80 7.58
N CYS A 8 1.51 -12.38 8.54
CA CYS A 8 1.92 -13.63 9.18
C CYS A 8 0.77 -14.61 9.39
N TYR A 9 -0.46 -14.17 9.22
CA TYR A 9 -1.65 -14.97 9.53
C TYR A 9 -2.89 -14.44 8.82
N GLY A 10 -3.79 -15.35 8.46
CA GLY A 10 -5.15 -15.02 8.02
C GLY A 10 -5.40 -15.05 6.51
N PHE A 11 -4.40 -15.29 5.68
CA PHE A 11 -4.55 -15.43 4.23
C PHE A 11 -4.62 -16.89 3.77
N TYR A 12 -3.74 -17.73 4.33
CA TYR A 12 -3.69 -19.17 4.07
C TYR A 12 -3.03 -19.90 5.24
N ASP A 13 -3.39 -21.16 5.46
CA ASP A 13 -3.03 -21.89 6.68
C ASP A 13 -1.51 -22.04 6.87
N SER A 14 -0.75 -22.19 5.78
CA SER A 14 0.71 -22.32 5.83
C SER A 14 1.47 -21.00 5.91
N GLN A 15 0.80 -19.83 5.91
CA GLN A 15 1.44 -18.53 5.92
C GLN A 15 2.50 -18.37 7.03
N PRO A 16 2.23 -18.75 8.29
CA PRO A 16 3.22 -18.59 9.37
C PRO A 16 4.53 -19.36 9.14
N HIS A 17 4.47 -20.43 8.33
CA HIS A 17 5.62 -21.28 8.01
C HIS A 17 6.36 -20.84 6.74
N ASN A 18 5.78 -19.93 5.96
CA ASN A 18 6.33 -19.45 4.68
C ASN A 18 6.95 -18.05 4.77
N VAL A 19 6.90 -17.40 5.94
CA VAL A 19 7.50 -16.09 6.15
C VAL A 19 8.76 -16.21 6.99
N SER A 20 9.83 -15.55 6.58
CA SER A 20 11.11 -15.55 7.30
C SER A 20 11.22 -14.43 8.35
N LEU A 21 10.32 -13.45 8.33
CA LEU A 21 10.28 -12.31 9.24
C LEU A 21 8.94 -12.30 9.99
N ASN A 22 8.97 -12.02 11.28
CA ASN A 22 7.75 -11.75 12.02
C ASN A 22 7.16 -10.40 11.60
N LEU A 23 5.91 -10.13 11.98
CA LEU A 23 5.16 -8.96 11.51
C LEU A 23 5.87 -7.64 11.85
N SER A 24 6.40 -7.52 13.06
CA SER A 24 7.16 -6.32 13.47
C SER A 24 8.40 -6.10 12.61
N GLN A 25 9.12 -7.17 12.30
CA GLN A 25 10.30 -7.11 11.43
C GLN A 25 9.93 -6.72 9.99
N GLN A 26 8.81 -7.24 9.47
CA GLN A 26 8.29 -6.85 8.16
C GLN A 26 7.96 -5.36 8.13
N TYR A 27 7.25 -4.85 9.14
CA TYR A 27 6.91 -3.42 9.25
C TYR A 27 8.13 -2.52 9.34
N HIS A 28 9.13 -2.94 10.14
CA HIS A 28 10.38 -2.18 10.22
C HIS A 28 11.13 -2.15 8.89
N LEU A 29 11.23 -3.30 8.22
CA LEU A 29 11.91 -3.40 6.94
C LEU A 29 11.20 -2.59 5.85
N ALA A 30 9.87 -2.66 5.77
CA ALA A 30 9.07 -1.91 4.80
C ALA A 30 9.36 -0.39 4.92
N ARG A 31 9.24 0.18 6.12
CA ARG A 31 9.56 1.60 6.34
C ARG A 31 11.00 1.95 5.97
N LYS A 32 11.95 1.12 6.37
CA LYS A 32 13.36 1.34 6.03
C LYS A 32 13.60 1.35 4.52
N LEU A 33 12.91 0.48 3.78
CA LEU A 33 13.01 0.43 2.32
C LEU A 33 12.35 1.64 1.68
N ILE A 34 11.20 2.10 2.17
CA ILE A 34 10.55 3.33 1.69
C ILE A 34 11.51 4.53 1.86
N MET A 35 12.03 4.73 3.07
CA MET A 35 12.95 5.84 3.37
C MET A 35 14.21 5.77 2.50
N LYS A 36 14.79 4.57 2.35
CA LYS A 36 15.95 4.35 1.49
C LYS A 36 15.64 4.66 0.02
N THR A 37 14.46 4.31 -0.46
CA THR A 37 14.02 4.63 -1.82
C THR A 37 13.96 6.14 -2.02
N VAL A 38 13.31 6.85 -1.11
CA VAL A 38 13.26 8.33 -1.15
C VAL A 38 14.67 8.92 -1.12
N ASP A 39 15.52 8.50 -0.19
CA ASP A 39 16.92 8.96 -0.09
C ASP A 39 17.71 8.74 -1.38
N THR A 40 17.44 7.63 -2.08
CA THR A 40 18.12 7.31 -3.33
C THR A 40 17.76 8.30 -4.44
N PHE A 41 16.50 8.72 -4.51
CA PHE A 41 16.03 9.65 -5.55
C PHE A 41 16.21 11.12 -5.19
N LEU A 42 16.35 11.45 -3.91
CA LEU A 42 16.41 12.81 -3.40
C LEU A 42 17.45 13.70 -4.08
N PRO A 43 18.69 13.23 -4.42
CA PRO A 43 19.67 14.05 -5.09
C PRO A 43 19.32 14.38 -6.55
N TYR A 44 18.47 13.58 -7.18
CA TYR A 44 18.20 13.64 -8.63
C TYR A 44 16.83 14.26 -8.95
N ALA A 45 15.94 14.37 -7.98
CA ALA A 45 14.60 14.88 -8.18
C ALA A 45 14.45 16.32 -7.70
N ASN A 46 13.69 17.12 -8.43
CA ASN A 46 13.25 18.44 -7.98
C ASN A 46 12.06 18.36 -7.03
N LYS A 47 11.22 17.34 -7.21
CA LYS A 47 10.09 17.02 -6.34
C LYS A 47 9.87 15.50 -6.32
N ILE A 48 9.55 14.97 -5.17
CA ILE A 48 9.15 13.57 -4.98
C ILE A 48 7.75 13.56 -4.37
N VAL A 49 6.85 12.78 -4.97
CA VAL A 49 5.56 12.46 -4.38
C VAL A 49 5.58 10.99 -3.98
N LEU A 50 5.52 10.75 -2.68
CA LEU A 50 5.39 9.41 -2.12
C LEU A 50 3.91 9.10 -1.97
N SER A 51 3.45 8.01 -2.55
CA SER A 51 2.06 7.60 -2.48
C SER A 51 1.91 6.08 -2.53
N GLY A 52 0.76 5.58 -2.11
CA GLY A 52 0.38 4.19 -2.15
C GLY A 52 -1.11 3.99 -1.99
N VAL A 53 -1.54 2.76 -2.00
CA VAL A 53 -2.94 2.35 -1.80
C VAL A 53 -2.99 1.17 -0.83
N PRO A 54 -4.08 1.04 -0.05
CA PRO A 54 -4.29 -0.13 0.79
C PRO A 54 -4.31 -1.40 -0.05
N ALA A 55 -3.58 -2.42 0.38
CA ALA A 55 -3.55 -3.72 -0.26
C ALA A 55 -4.09 -4.81 0.67
N ASN A 56 -4.38 -5.99 0.14
CA ASN A 56 -5.01 -7.04 0.95
C ASN A 56 -4.06 -7.62 2.01
N HIS A 57 -2.77 -7.76 1.74
CA HIS A 57 -1.81 -8.24 2.73
C HIS A 57 -1.50 -7.20 3.82
N GLY A 58 -1.79 -5.94 3.57
CA GLY A 58 -1.68 -4.86 4.54
C GLY A 58 -2.81 -4.81 5.58
N GLU A 59 -3.93 -5.51 5.39
CA GLU A 59 -5.06 -5.53 6.33
C GLU A 59 -4.62 -6.07 7.69
N MET A 60 -4.71 -5.25 8.75
CA MET A 60 -4.06 -5.52 10.03
C MET A 60 -4.75 -6.59 10.86
N ALA A 61 -6.07 -6.68 10.78
CA ALA A 61 -6.86 -7.60 11.61
C ALA A 61 -7.68 -8.55 10.75
N ARG A 62 -7.28 -9.84 10.74
CA ARG A 62 -8.02 -10.92 10.09
C ARG A 62 -8.35 -12.02 11.08
N SER A 63 -9.52 -12.62 10.95
CA SER A 63 -9.89 -13.83 11.66
C SER A 63 -9.22 -15.06 11.06
N GLY A 64 -9.21 -16.17 11.78
CA GLY A 64 -8.69 -17.45 11.29
C GLY A 64 -9.41 -18.01 10.07
N LYS A 65 -10.48 -17.36 9.61
CA LYS A 65 -11.16 -17.68 8.34
C LYS A 65 -10.84 -16.68 7.23
N GLY A 66 -9.82 -15.85 7.41
CA GLY A 66 -9.40 -14.84 6.45
C GLY A 66 -10.36 -13.64 6.32
N GLN A 67 -11.34 -13.52 7.22
CA GLN A 67 -12.27 -12.39 7.24
C GLN A 67 -11.64 -11.19 7.94
N VAL A 68 -11.84 -10.01 7.38
CA VAL A 68 -11.43 -8.75 8.01
C VAL A 68 -12.27 -8.50 9.25
N VAL A 69 -11.62 -8.24 10.38
CA VAL A 69 -12.26 -8.04 11.68
C VAL A 69 -12.58 -6.57 11.93
N THR A 70 -11.70 -5.68 11.47
CA THR A 70 -11.86 -4.23 11.58
C THR A 70 -12.27 -3.63 10.23
N SER A 71 -11.68 -2.54 9.82
CA SER A 71 -11.85 -1.98 8.48
C SER A 71 -10.74 -2.47 7.56
N ARG A 72 -11.04 -2.66 6.26
CA ARG A 72 -10.01 -2.88 5.24
C ARG A 72 -9.07 -1.68 5.06
N LEU A 73 -9.50 -0.50 5.51
CA LEU A 73 -8.68 0.71 5.55
C LEU A 73 -7.79 0.77 6.80
N ASP A 74 -7.99 -0.11 7.78
CA ASP A 74 -7.05 -0.39 8.86
C ASP A 74 -5.92 -1.25 8.28
N ASN A 75 -4.92 -0.56 7.71
CA ASN A 75 -4.01 -1.14 6.74
C ASN A 75 -2.57 -0.67 6.96
N SER A 76 -1.65 -1.62 7.02
CA SER A 76 -0.23 -1.33 7.25
C SER A 76 0.42 -0.55 6.11
N ASP A 77 -0.07 -0.67 4.88
CA ASP A 77 0.50 0.06 3.76
C ASP A 77 0.29 1.58 3.93
N THR A 78 -0.92 2.00 4.32
CA THR A 78 -1.19 3.42 4.62
C THR A 78 -0.51 3.89 5.89
N MET A 79 -0.50 3.07 6.96
CA MET A 79 0.22 3.38 8.18
C MET A 79 1.72 3.64 7.92
N HIS A 80 2.35 2.88 7.03
CA HIS A 80 3.75 3.13 6.68
C HIS A 80 3.97 4.47 6.00
N LEU A 81 3.03 4.90 5.15
CA LEU A 81 3.09 6.21 4.51
C LEU A 81 2.91 7.34 5.53
N GLU A 82 1.95 7.21 6.46
CA GLU A 82 1.70 8.17 7.54
C GLU A 82 2.95 8.35 8.41
N ILE A 83 3.55 7.26 8.87
CA ILE A 83 4.78 7.31 9.67
C ILE A 83 5.95 7.93 8.87
N CYS A 84 6.08 7.60 7.59
CA CYS A 84 7.10 8.22 6.74
C CYS A 84 6.84 9.72 6.57
N GLN A 85 5.59 10.15 6.44
CA GLN A 85 5.20 11.55 6.40
C GLN A 85 5.65 12.28 7.67
N GLU A 86 5.29 11.76 8.85
CA GLU A 86 5.69 12.34 10.13
C GLU A 86 7.21 12.52 10.26
N ILE A 87 7.99 11.52 9.84
CA ILE A 87 9.45 11.57 9.86
C ILE A 87 9.98 12.65 8.89
N MET A 88 9.41 12.75 7.71
CA MET A 88 9.86 13.68 6.67
C MET A 88 9.52 15.12 7.01
N GLU A 89 8.34 15.38 7.58
CA GLU A 89 7.90 16.71 8.00
C GLU A 89 8.79 17.31 9.10
N GLN A 90 9.43 16.50 9.90
CA GLN A 90 10.34 16.93 10.96
C GLN A 90 11.78 17.14 10.50
N ASN A 91 12.10 16.87 9.23
CA ASN A 91 13.47 16.92 8.75
C ASN A 91 13.58 17.74 7.43
N PRO A 92 14.21 18.93 7.46
CA PRO A 92 14.37 19.78 6.29
C PRO A 92 15.03 19.13 5.08
N ARG A 93 15.75 18.02 5.28
CA ARG A 93 16.32 17.21 4.20
C ARG A 93 15.26 16.77 3.19
N TYR A 94 14.01 16.60 3.64
CA TYR A 94 12.90 16.11 2.83
C TYR A 94 11.96 17.21 2.33
N ASP A 95 12.37 18.48 2.32
CA ASP A 95 11.54 19.60 1.85
C ASP A 95 10.98 19.45 0.43
N LYS A 96 11.63 18.61 -0.40
CA LYS A 96 11.17 18.28 -1.76
C LYS A 96 10.19 17.10 -1.81
N VAL A 97 9.94 16.45 -0.68
CA VAL A 97 9.11 15.26 -0.61
C VAL A 97 7.73 15.64 -0.07
N SER A 98 6.71 15.20 -0.75
CA SER A 98 5.34 15.26 -0.25
C SER A 98 4.77 13.85 -0.19
N VAL A 99 4.03 13.55 0.87
CA VAL A 99 3.29 12.28 0.97
C VAL A 99 1.83 12.56 0.62
N SER A 100 1.28 11.75 -0.28
CA SER A 100 -0.11 11.84 -0.71
C SER A 100 -0.81 10.55 -0.26
N LEU A 101 -1.64 10.68 0.78
CA LEU A 101 -2.36 9.56 1.40
C LEU A 101 -3.66 9.28 0.66
N PRO A 102 -4.04 8.01 0.48
CA PRO A 102 -5.30 7.65 -0.15
C PRO A 102 -6.47 7.80 0.85
N GLU A 103 -7.61 8.27 0.38
CA GLU A 103 -8.86 8.28 1.16
C GLU A 103 -9.61 6.93 1.10
N GLY A 104 -9.17 6.01 0.23
CA GLY A 104 -9.82 4.73 0.01
C GLY A 104 -8.92 3.75 -0.74
N PHE A 105 -9.52 2.81 -1.47
CA PHE A 105 -8.78 1.77 -2.22
C PHE A 105 -8.24 2.25 -3.57
N HIS A 106 -8.54 3.46 -3.93
CA HIS A 106 -8.08 4.14 -5.13
C HIS A 106 -7.39 5.42 -4.75
N HIS A 107 -6.40 5.80 -5.51
CA HIS A 107 -5.69 7.06 -5.30
C HIS A 107 -5.28 7.67 -6.63
N THR A 108 -5.29 8.98 -6.71
CA THR A 108 -4.85 9.71 -7.91
C THR A 108 -3.80 10.73 -7.56
N VAL A 109 -2.84 10.89 -8.44
CA VAL A 109 -1.80 11.94 -8.35
C VAL A 109 -1.71 12.66 -9.69
N ASP A 110 -1.67 13.98 -9.67
CA ASP A 110 -1.37 14.76 -10.86
C ASP A 110 0.15 14.86 -11.08
N ILE A 111 0.56 14.51 -12.29
CA ILE A 111 1.97 14.58 -12.72
C ILE A 111 2.01 15.43 -13.97
N LYS A 112 2.37 16.69 -13.84
CA LYS A 112 2.48 17.66 -14.96
C LYS A 112 1.19 17.76 -15.79
N GLY A 113 0.04 17.80 -15.13
CA GLY A 113 -1.27 17.89 -15.78
C GLY A 113 -1.82 16.55 -16.28
N LEU A 114 -1.12 15.44 -16.03
CA LEU A 114 -1.61 14.10 -16.25
C LEU A 114 -2.07 13.48 -14.93
N THR A 115 -3.35 13.18 -14.80
CA THR A 115 -3.87 12.45 -13.64
C THR A 115 -3.54 10.96 -13.77
N VAL A 116 -2.75 10.44 -12.82
CA VAL A 116 -2.39 9.02 -12.75
C VAL A 116 -3.15 8.37 -11.61
N GLY A 117 -3.95 7.36 -11.92
CA GLY A 117 -4.72 6.59 -10.94
C GLY A 117 -4.02 5.29 -10.55
N PHE A 118 -4.13 4.93 -9.27
CA PHE A 118 -3.59 3.68 -8.72
C PHE A 118 -4.67 2.90 -8.00
N THR A 119 -4.60 1.60 -8.10
CA THR A 119 -5.34 0.65 -7.26
C THR A 119 -4.51 -0.62 -7.09
N HIS A 120 -4.66 -1.28 -5.95
CA HIS A 120 -4.06 -2.62 -5.76
C HIS A 120 -4.85 -3.70 -6.53
N GLY A 121 -6.13 -3.47 -6.79
CA GLY A 121 -6.96 -4.34 -7.61
C GLY A 121 -7.66 -5.48 -6.85
N HIS A 122 -7.31 -5.76 -5.60
CA HIS A 122 -7.92 -6.87 -4.83
C HIS A 122 -9.42 -6.70 -4.57
N MET A 123 -9.92 -5.47 -4.57
CA MET A 123 -11.35 -5.19 -4.45
C MET A 123 -12.12 -5.46 -5.74
N HIS A 124 -11.42 -5.61 -6.86
CA HIS A 124 -12.02 -5.89 -8.18
C HIS A 124 -12.08 -7.38 -8.50
N SER A 125 -11.44 -8.22 -7.73
CA SER A 125 -11.52 -9.68 -7.86
C SER A 125 -12.87 -10.17 -7.35
N GLY A 126 -13.88 -10.08 -8.16
CA GLY A 126 -15.07 -10.91 -8.01
C GLY A 126 -14.60 -12.35 -8.03
N GLY A 127 -14.89 -13.10 -6.97
CA GLY A 127 -14.44 -14.42 -6.63
C GLY A 127 -14.00 -15.34 -7.79
N ARG A 128 -13.30 -16.39 -7.49
CA ARG A 128 -12.69 -17.49 -8.30
C ARG A 128 -13.38 -17.93 -9.61
N THR A 129 -14.26 -17.16 -10.17
CA THR A 129 -14.82 -17.39 -11.49
C THR A 129 -13.86 -16.82 -12.53
N ARG A 130 -13.09 -17.74 -13.07
CA ARG A 130 -12.36 -17.64 -14.34
C ARG A 130 -13.37 -17.26 -15.43
N GLY A 131 -13.77 -16.03 -15.49
CA GLY A 131 -14.79 -15.64 -16.46
C GLY A 131 -15.01 -14.14 -16.47
N LYS A 132 -14.65 -13.61 -17.58
CA LYS A 132 -15.05 -12.34 -18.16
C LYS A 132 -14.15 -11.16 -17.79
N ASN A 133 -13.18 -10.94 -18.64
CA ASN A 133 -12.44 -9.68 -18.80
C ASN A 133 -13.37 -8.44 -18.77
N ASN A 134 -14.65 -8.62 -19.08
CA ASN A 134 -15.66 -7.56 -19.05
C ASN A 134 -16.04 -7.06 -17.65
N GLU A 135 -15.89 -7.89 -16.60
CA GLU A 135 -16.19 -7.45 -15.21
C GLU A 135 -15.08 -6.57 -14.63
N VAL A 136 -13.84 -6.86 -14.97
CA VAL A 136 -12.69 -6.01 -14.55
C VAL A 136 -12.80 -4.65 -15.24
N VAL A 137 -13.10 -4.62 -16.54
CA VAL A 137 -13.31 -3.37 -17.29
C VAL A 137 -14.53 -2.61 -16.79
N ALA A 138 -15.64 -3.27 -16.47
CA ALA A 138 -16.82 -2.61 -15.92
C ALA A 138 -16.59 -1.99 -14.55
N ARG A 139 -15.73 -2.59 -13.70
CA ARG A 139 -15.39 -2.06 -12.37
C ARG A 139 -14.33 -0.98 -12.39
N THR A 140 -13.46 -0.96 -13.40
CA THR A 140 -12.48 0.11 -13.61
C THR A 140 -13.08 1.37 -14.25
N ASN A 141 -14.25 1.28 -14.87
CA ASN A 141 -14.97 2.43 -15.46
C ASN A 141 -15.80 3.23 -14.44
N VAL A 142 -15.66 3.01 -13.15
CA VAL A 142 -16.33 3.75 -12.06
C VAL A 142 -15.39 4.82 -11.44
N TRP A 143 -14.43 5.30 -12.23
CA TRP A 143 -13.51 6.38 -11.85
C TRP A 143 -14.04 7.73 -12.29
#